data_2e704d9559aaf9ee39093ff52bc65e7f
#
_entry.id   2e704d9559aaf9ee39093ff52bc65e7f
#
_cell.length_a   1.000
_cell.length_b   1.000
_cell.length_c   1.000
_cell.angle_alpha   90.00
_cell.angle_beta   90.00
_cell.angle_gamma   90.00
#
_symmetry.space_group_name_H-M   'P 1'
#
loop_
_entity.id
_entity.type
_entity.pdbx_description
1 polymer ?
#
loop_
_entity_poly.entity_id
_entity_poly.type
_entity_poly.pdbx_seq_one_letter_code
_entity_poly.pdbx_strand_id
1 'polypeptide(L)'
;EITITKAEEGIQVSEVVYDTDGTTVKAYVTGSIGISGGTFNITSSEDGIQCGTGNITITGGDITVDSKMDCIQAENIMNISDGTFNLKAYGGAPATVSSNNSSTTDSCKGVKAGSLVNISGGTFNINTYDDGIHSNNTVRISGGDIDIATGDDGVHGDSYLYITDNADINITKSYEGIEAAKIYVQGGKTCIVSIDDGANAAGDEPKENAITLSSDDIAEFAGPGGFGGGGNQGPNWGGEDSSSYGYLEVSGGLLYIEAEGDGFD
;
A
#
# COMPACT_ATOMS: atom_id res chain seq x y z
N GLU A 1 9.19 -25.61 0.55
CA GLU A 1 10.09 -24.55 0.09
C GLU A 1 9.96 -24.39 -1.42
N ILE A 2 9.83 -23.15 -1.90
CA ILE A 2 9.83 -22.78 -3.32
C ILE A 2 10.97 -21.80 -3.51
N THR A 3 11.88 -22.07 -4.44
CA THR A 3 12.99 -21.20 -4.79
C THR A 3 12.93 -20.91 -6.29
N ILE A 4 12.78 -19.64 -6.65
CA ILE A 4 12.70 -19.16 -8.02
C ILE A 4 13.85 -18.16 -8.25
N THR A 5 14.66 -18.40 -9.27
CA THR A 5 15.79 -17.54 -9.62
C THR A 5 15.79 -17.23 -11.12
N LYS A 6 16.03 -15.98 -11.47
CA LYS A 6 16.10 -15.52 -12.87
C LYS A 6 14.81 -15.71 -13.67
N ALA A 7 13.67 -15.64 -13.02
CA ALA A 7 12.38 -15.54 -13.69
C ALA A 7 12.17 -14.13 -14.28
N GLU A 8 11.31 -14.00 -15.25
CA GLU A 8 10.68 -12.73 -15.59
C GLU A 8 9.74 -12.40 -14.42
N GLU A 9 8.59 -13.05 -14.37
CA GLU A 9 7.70 -13.08 -13.20
C GLU A 9 8.04 -14.26 -12.29
N GLY A 10 8.07 -14.04 -10.98
CA GLY A 10 8.32 -15.14 -10.04
C GLY A 10 7.13 -16.10 -9.96
N ILE A 11 6.00 -15.61 -9.52
CA ILE A 11 4.70 -16.32 -9.50
C ILE A 11 3.68 -15.41 -10.16
N GLN A 12 3.08 -15.87 -11.26
CA GLN A 12 2.10 -15.08 -11.98
C GLN A 12 0.79 -15.84 -12.14
N VAL A 13 -0.32 -15.14 -11.93
CA VAL A 13 -1.66 -15.55 -12.31
C VAL A 13 -2.29 -14.45 -13.13
N SER A 14 -2.20 -14.57 -14.44
CA SER A 14 -2.88 -13.71 -15.40
C SER A 14 -3.03 -14.48 -16.72
N GLU A 15 -4.18 -14.38 -17.35
CA GLU A 15 -4.37 -14.96 -18.69
C GLU A 15 -5.20 -13.99 -19.53
N VAL A 16 -4.66 -13.69 -20.71
CA VAL A 16 -5.39 -13.00 -21.77
C VAL A 16 -5.79 -14.01 -22.82
N VAL A 17 -7.09 -14.22 -22.97
CA VAL A 17 -7.61 -15.07 -24.04
C VAL A 17 -7.77 -14.25 -25.31
N TYR A 18 -7.07 -14.63 -26.36
CA TYR A 18 -7.19 -14.01 -27.67
C TYR A 18 -8.24 -14.70 -28.52
N ASP A 19 -8.81 -13.99 -29.47
CA ASP A 19 -9.66 -14.57 -30.50
C ASP A 19 -8.81 -15.40 -31.51
N THR A 20 -9.45 -16.09 -32.39
CA THR A 20 -8.82 -16.99 -33.39
C THR A 20 -7.84 -16.26 -34.32
N ASP A 21 -7.88 -14.93 -34.39
CA ASP A 21 -6.90 -14.10 -35.09
C ASP A 21 -5.56 -13.95 -34.36
N GLY A 22 -5.49 -14.37 -33.09
CA GLY A 22 -4.30 -14.29 -32.23
C GLY A 22 -3.91 -12.86 -31.79
N THR A 23 -4.74 -11.86 -32.07
CA THR A 23 -4.43 -10.43 -31.82
C THR A 23 -5.55 -9.71 -31.08
N THR A 24 -6.79 -10.10 -31.30
CA THR A 24 -7.94 -9.47 -30.63
C THR A 24 -8.18 -10.11 -29.28
N VAL A 25 -8.11 -9.31 -28.20
CA VAL A 25 -8.40 -9.77 -26.84
C VAL A 25 -9.88 -10.14 -26.75
N LYS A 26 -10.16 -11.40 -26.43
CA LYS A 26 -11.50 -11.93 -26.29
C LYS A 26 -12.01 -11.91 -24.86
N ALA A 27 -11.16 -12.21 -23.90
CA ALA A 27 -11.46 -12.23 -22.49
C ALA A 27 -10.20 -12.13 -21.64
N TYR A 28 -10.35 -11.62 -20.43
CA TYR A 28 -9.38 -11.78 -19.37
C TYR A 28 -9.90 -12.88 -18.43
N VAL A 29 -9.04 -13.84 -18.11
CA VAL A 29 -9.38 -14.84 -17.09
C VAL A 29 -9.02 -14.27 -15.74
N THR A 30 -10.01 -14.06 -14.90
CA THR A 30 -9.79 -13.63 -13.51
C THR A 30 -9.25 -14.81 -12.70
N GLY A 31 -8.07 -14.63 -12.12
CA GLY A 31 -7.47 -15.57 -11.20
C GLY A 31 -7.31 -14.95 -9.82
N SER A 32 -6.88 -15.76 -8.86
CA SER A 32 -6.49 -15.29 -7.53
C SER A 32 -5.32 -16.11 -7.02
N ILE A 33 -4.47 -15.50 -6.19
CA ILE A 33 -3.38 -16.18 -5.51
C ILE A 33 -3.73 -16.28 -4.03
N GLY A 34 -3.63 -17.50 -3.47
CA GLY A 34 -3.78 -17.75 -2.04
C GLY A 34 -2.50 -18.37 -1.48
N ILE A 35 -1.90 -17.75 -0.47
CA ILE A 35 -0.73 -18.28 0.25
C ILE A 35 -1.11 -18.40 1.72
N SER A 36 -1.07 -19.64 2.26
CA SER A 36 -1.40 -19.92 3.66
C SER A 36 -0.21 -20.45 4.47
N GLY A 37 0.97 -20.47 3.88
CA GLY A 37 2.20 -20.94 4.53
C GLY A 37 3.25 -21.38 3.52
N GLY A 38 4.37 -21.84 4.03
CA GLY A 38 5.52 -22.27 3.23
C GLY A 38 6.61 -21.22 3.17
N THR A 39 7.74 -21.58 2.55
CA THR A 39 8.89 -20.68 2.39
C THR A 39 9.10 -20.40 0.91
N PHE A 40 9.13 -19.14 0.55
CA PHE A 40 9.29 -18.65 -0.82
C PHE A 40 10.54 -17.77 -0.91
N ASN A 41 11.44 -18.11 -1.82
CA ASN A 41 12.62 -17.30 -2.16
C ASN A 41 12.57 -16.99 -3.65
N ILE A 42 12.26 -15.75 -3.99
CA ILE A 42 11.97 -15.33 -5.36
C ILE A 42 12.96 -14.25 -5.78
N THR A 43 13.56 -14.43 -6.96
CA THR A 43 14.35 -13.40 -7.65
C THR A 43 13.82 -13.28 -9.07
N SER A 44 13.34 -12.10 -9.46
CA SER A 44 12.70 -11.83 -10.75
C SER A 44 13.25 -10.58 -11.42
N SER A 45 13.12 -10.51 -12.74
CA SER A 45 13.44 -9.31 -13.53
C SER A 45 12.23 -8.42 -13.78
N GLU A 46 11.06 -8.87 -13.40
CA GLU A 46 9.80 -8.14 -13.35
C GLU A 46 9.21 -8.33 -11.95
N ASP A 47 7.90 -8.58 -11.81
CA ASP A 47 7.27 -8.73 -10.50
C ASP A 47 7.66 -10.04 -9.79
N GLY A 48 7.66 -10.00 -8.47
CA GLY A 48 7.91 -11.20 -7.67
C GLY A 48 6.71 -12.14 -7.62
N ILE A 49 5.58 -11.63 -7.17
CA ILE A 49 4.29 -12.34 -7.12
C ILE A 49 3.23 -11.42 -7.73
N GLN A 50 2.64 -11.82 -8.85
CA GLN A 50 1.69 -11.01 -9.58
C GLN A 50 0.36 -11.73 -9.80
N CYS A 51 -0.73 -11.05 -9.47
CA CYS A 51 -2.08 -11.43 -9.89
C CYS A 51 -2.65 -10.34 -10.81
N GLY A 52 -2.38 -10.43 -12.10
CA GLY A 52 -2.68 -9.40 -13.09
C GLY A 52 -4.18 -9.24 -13.42
N THR A 53 -5.09 -9.99 -12.80
CA THR A 53 -6.53 -9.92 -13.07
C THR A 53 -7.41 -10.13 -11.85
N GLY A 54 -6.86 -10.21 -10.65
CA GLY A 54 -7.66 -10.55 -9.47
C GLY A 54 -7.01 -10.20 -8.15
N ASN A 55 -7.26 -11.04 -7.16
CA ASN A 55 -6.90 -10.79 -5.77
C ASN A 55 -5.71 -11.65 -5.32
N ILE A 56 -4.96 -11.15 -4.34
CA ILE A 56 -4.01 -11.94 -3.57
C ILE A 56 -4.48 -11.98 -2.12
N THR A 57 -4.45 -13.19 -1.52
CA THR A 57 -4.74 -13.39 -0.10
C THR A 57 -3.60 -14.17 0.53
N ILE A 58 -2.95 -13.59 1.54
CA ILE A 58 -1.84 -14.21 2.27
C ILE A 58 -2.24 -14.31 3.75
N THR A 59 -2.23 -15.53 4.27
CA THR A 59 -2.59 -15.83 5.66
C THR A 59 -1.45 -16.51 6.43
N GLY A 60 -0.23 -16.47 5.87
CA GLY A 60 0.98 -17.00 6.47
C GLY A 60 2.04 -17.36 5.44
N GLY A 61 3.23 -17.68 5.90
CA GLY A 61 4.38 -18.07 5.10
C GLY A 61 5.58 -17.13 5.30
N ASP A 62 6.76 -17.62 4.90
CA ASP A 62 8.00 -16.86 4.88
C ASP A 62 8.30 -16.48 3.43
N ILE A 63 8.15 -15.22 3.08
CA ILE A 63 8.20 -14.73 1.69
C ILE A 63 9.36 -13.75 1.56
N THR A 64 10.37 -14.14 0.77
CA THR A 64 11.49 -13.28 0.40
C THR A 64 11.46 -13.03 -1.10
N VAL A 65 11.43 -11.75 -1.49
CA VAL A 65 11.41 -11.31 -2.89
C VAL A 65 12.51 -10.29 -3.13
N ASP A 66 13.29 -10.49 -4.20
CA ASP A 66 14.20 -9.49 -4.78
C ASP A 66 13.81 -9.34 -6.26
N SER A 67 13.00 -8.34 -6.57
CA SER A 67 12.43 -8.07 -7.90
C SER A 67 13.03 -6.81 -8.53
N LYS A 68 12.84 -6.65 -9.83
CA LYS A 68 13.14 -5.38 -10.51
C LYS A 68 11.92 -4.48 -10.64
N MET A 69 10.74 -5.05 -10.55
CA MET A 69 9.47 -4.34 -10.49
C MET A 69 8.82 -4.57 -9.12
N ASP A 70 7.50 -4.67 -9.03
CA ASP A 70 6.80 -4.81 -7.76
C ASP A 70 7.12 -6.15 -7.07
N CYS A 71 7.30 -6.17 -5.75
CA CYS A 71 7.53 -7.44 -5.05
C CYS A 71 6.26 -8.29 -5.03
N ILE A 72 5.13 -7.69 -4.67
CA ILE A 72 3.82 -8.37 -4.63
C ILE A 72 2.77 -7.42 -5.19
N GLN A 73 2.14 -7.79 -6.33
CA GLN A 73 1.14 -6.98 -7.01
C GLN A 73 -0.17 -7.74 -7.23
N ALA A 74 -1.28 -7.14 -6.82
CA ALA A 74 -2.63 -7.56 -7.19
C ALA A 74 -3.31 -6.49 -8.05
N GLU A 75 -3.94 -6.86 -9.14
CA GLU A 75 -4.72 -5.90 -9.96
C GLU A 75 -5.91 -5.34 -9.18
N ASN A 76 -6.48 -6.09 -8.25
CA ASN A 76 -7.67 -5.67 -7.54
C ASN A 76 -7.40 -5.56 -6.03
N ILE A 77 -7.55 -6.62 -5.25
CA ILE A 77 -7.48 -6.59 -3.78
C ILE A 77 -6.30 -7.44 -3.29
N MET A 78 -5.54 -6.87 -2.38
CA MET A 78 -4.52 -7.54 -1.58
C MET A 78 -5.00 -7.66 -0.14
N ASN A 79 -5.14 -8.89 0.39
CA ASN A 79 -5.41 -9.13 1.80
C ASN A 79 -4.25 -9.89 2.42
N ILE A 80 -3.62 -9.31 3.46
CA ILE A 80 -2.55 -9.95 4.22
C ILE A 80 -2.94 -9.94 5.70
N SER A 81 -3.02 -11.14 6.30
CA SER A 81 -3.38 -11.27 7.72
C SER A 81 -2.28 -11.87 8.58
N ASP A 82 -1.28 -12.50 7.99
CA ASP A 82 -0.12 -13.06 8.69
C ASP A 82 0.98 -13.42 7.67
N GLY A 83 2.20 -13.66 8.16
CA GLY A 83 3.38 -14.06 7.39
C GLY A 83 4.61 -13.23 7.73
N THR A 84 5.76 -13.65 7.22
CA THR A 84 7.03 -12.92 7.32
C THR A 84 7.48 -12.52 5.93
N PHE A 85 7.71 -11.23 5.72
CA PHE A 85 7.98 -10.65 4.41
C PHE A 85 9.32 -9.92 4.41
N ASN A 86 10.22 -10.31 3.49
CA ASN A 86 11.42 -9.57 3.15
C ASN A 86 11.31 -9.16 1.68
N LEU A 87 10.92 -7.92 1.45
CA LEU A 87 10.59 -7.39 0.12
C LEU A 87 11.62 -6.36 -0.32
N LYS A 88 12.24 -6.59 -1.47
CA LYS A 88 13.21 -5.67 -2.05
C LYS A 88 12.92 -5.46 -3.52
N ALA A 89 12.59 -4.23 -3.90
CA ALA A 89 12.30 -3.85 -5.28
C ALA A 89 13.37 -2.90 -5.83
N TYR A 90 13.80 -3.15 -7.07
CA TYR A 90 14.77 -2.35 -7.84
C TYR A 90 16.08 -2.03 -7.10
N GLY A 91 16.53 -2.98 -6.28
CA GLY A 91 17.77 -2.81 -5.52
C GLY A 91 17.60 -2.13 -4.15
N GLY A 92 16.40 -1.69 -3.81
CA GLY A 92 16.05 -1.06 -2.53
C GLY A 92 16.13 0.45 -2.56
N ALA A 93 15.85 1.06 -1.41
CA ALA A 93 15.85 2.51 -1.21
C ALA A 93 17.19 3.13 -1.63
N PRO A 94 17.17 4.19 -2.45
CA PRO A 94 18.40 4.84 -2.92
C PRO A 94 19.16 5.48 -1.76
N ALA A 95 20.47 5.66 -1.93
CA ALA A 95 21.30 6.31 -0.91
C ALA A 95 20.80 7.72 -0.58
N THR A 96 20.37 8.45 -1.62
CA THR A 96 19.76 9.79 -1.49
C THR A 96 18.34 9.70 -2.04
N VAL A 97 17.38 10.05 -1.21
CA VAL A 97 15.96 10.15 -1.60
C VAL A 97 15.69 11.55 -2.13
N SER A 98 14.86 11.68 -3.14
CA SER A 98 14.44 12.94 -3.74
C SER A 98 13.17 12.75 -4.56
N SER A 99 12.46 13.83 -4.85
CA SER A 99 11.25 13.85 -5.70
C SER A 99 11.42 13.24 -7.12
N ASN A 100 12.62 12.89 -7.51
CA ASN A 100 12.88 12.26 -8.81
C ASN A 100 12.94 10.72 -8.75
N ASN A 101 12.81 10.13 -7.58
CA ASN A 101 12.92 8.67 -7.44
C ASN A 101 11.67 7.92 -7.93
N SER A 102 10.50 8.57 -7.91
CA SER A 102 9.27 8.08 -8.53
C SER A 102 9.31 8.05 -10.07
N SER A 103 10.36 8.58 -10.69
CA SER A 103 10.47 8.74 -12.16
C SER A 103 10.98 7.51 -12.89
N THR A 104 10.99 6.33 -12.29
CA THR A 104 11.22 5.08 -13.06
C THR A 104 10.05 4.87 -14.00
N THR A 105 10.32 4.38 -15.22
CA THR A 105 9.27 4.04 -16.19
C THR A 105 8.44 2.85 -15.73
N ASP A 106 8.96 2.06 -14.80
CA ASP A 106 8.37 0.85 -14.28
C ASP A 106 8.09 1.01 -12.77
N SER A 107 6.97 0.49 -12.30
CA SER A 107 6.63 0.41 -10.87
C SER A 107 7.58 -0.54 -10.16
N CYS A 108 8.09 -0.16 -8.99
CA CYS A 108 9.00 -1.00 -8.20
C CYS A 108 8.70 -0.86 -6.69
N LYS A 109 7.49 -1.21 -6.35
CA LYS A 109 6.90 -1.11 -5.02
C LYS A 109 7.02 -2.41 -4.21
N GLY A 110 6.88 -2.31 -2.90
CA GLY A 110 6.91 -3.49 -2.03
C GLY A 110 5.61 -4.30 -2.13
N VAL A 111 4.51 -3.68 -1.78
CA VAL A 111 3.16 -4.25 -1.86
C VAL A 111 2.27 -3.29 -2.64
N LYS A 112 1.61 -3.79 -3.68
CA LYS A 112 0.77 -2.96 -4.54
C LYS A 112 -0.58 -3.61 -4.85
N ALA A 113 -1.63 -2.80 -4.84
CA ALA A 113 -2.95 -3.23 -5.32
C ALA A 113 -3.66 -2.13 -6.11
N GLY A 114 -4.50 -2.53 -7.07
CA GLY A 114 -5.28 -1.59 -7.86
C GLY A 114 -6.45 -0.97 -7.10
N SER A 115 -7.05 -1.70 -6.14
CA SER A 115 -8.26 -1.23 -5.45
C SER A 115 -8.10 -1.14 -3.93
N LEU A 116 -7.51 -2.15 -3.29
CA LEU A 116 -7.35 -2.18 -1.85
C LEU A 116 -6.11 -2.98 -1.45
N VAL A 117 -5.24 -2.36 -0.67
CA VAL A 117 -4.29 -3.08 0.18
C VAL A 117 -4.85 -3.12 1.60
N ASN A 118 -5.11 -4.32 2.12
CA ASN A 118 -5.60 -4.54 3.48
C ASN A 118 -4.62 -5.43 4.25
N ILE A 119 -3.92 -4.85 5.22
CA ILE A 119 -2.98 -5.54 6.10
C ILE A 119 -3.55 -5.56 7.50
N SER A 120 -3.77 -6.76 8.06
CA SER A 120 -4.27 -6.94 9.40
C SER A 120 -3.31 -7.69 10.32
N GLY A 121 -2.13 -8.06 9.82
CA GLY A 121 -1.08 -8.74 10.58
C GLY A 121 0.10 -9.10 9.70
N GLY A 122 1.09 -9.77 10.28
CA GLY A 122 2.34 -10.16 9.65
C GLY A 122 3.52 -9.28 10.06
N THR A 123 4.73 -9.69 9.67
CA THR A 123 5.98 -8.96 9.91
C THR A 123 6.62 -8.62 8.57
N PHE A 124 6.91 -7.36 8.34
CA PHE A 124 7.40 -6.86 7.06
C PHE A 124 8.72 -6.12 7.21
N ASN A 125 9.65 -6.45 6.33
CA ASN A 125 10.85 -5.68 6.05
C ASN A 125 10.80 -5.29 4.57
N ILE A 126 10.48 -4.03 4.30
CA ILE A 126 10.26 -3.49 2.95
C ILE A 126 11.40 -2.54 2.61
N ASN A 127 12.06 -2.79 1.50
CA ASN A 127 13.16 -1.96 1.02
C ASN A 127 13.02 -1.76 -0.49
N THR A 128 12.51 -0.61 -0.91
CA THR A 128 12.06 -0.35 -2.28
C THR A 128 12.64 0.93 -2.85
N TYR A 129 12.73 1.01 -4.15
CA TYR A 129 13.15 2.23 -4.83
C TYR A 129 12.01 3.24 -5.01
N ASP A 130 10.81 2.76 -5.20
CA ASP A 130 9.52 3.44 -5.29
C ASP A 130 8.77 3.20 -3.95
N ASP A 131 7.45 3.30 -3.85
CA ASP A 131 6.71 3.20 -2.59
C ASP A 131 6.89 1.88 -1.84
N GLY A 132 6.78 1.95 -0.53
CA GLY A 132 6.76 0.75 0.30
C GLY A 132 5.47 -0.04 0.14
N ILE A 133 4.34 0.58 0.42
CA ILE A 133 2.99 0.02 0.30
C ILE A 133 2.13 1.00 -0.51
N HIS A 134 1.51 0.53 -1.59
CA HIS A 134 0.74 1.38 -2.49
C HIS A 134 -0.61 0.78 -2.87
N SER A 135 -1.62 1.62 -2.97
CA SER A 135 -2.88 1.29 -3.64
C SER A 135 -3.32 2.42 -4.55
N ASN A 136 -3.66 2.11 -5.81
CA ASN A 136 -4.29 3.09 -6.70
C ASN A 136 -5.67 3.57 -6.17
N ASN A 137 -6.05 3.19 -4.95
CA ASN A 137 -7.30 3.59 -4.34
C ASN A 137 -7.19 3.66 -2.80
N THR A 138 -7.30 2.54 -2.09
CA THR A 138 -7.37 2.52 -0.62
C THR A 138 -6.28 1.65 -0.02
N VAL A 139 -5.59 2.16 0.99
CA VAL A 139 -4.74 1.37 1.88
C VAL A 139 -5.39 1.33 3.27
N ARG A 140 -5.47 0.13 3.85
CA ARG A 140 -5.86 -0.10 5.23
C ARG A 140 -4.82 -0.95 5.94
N ILE A 141 -4.31 -0.45 7.06
CA ILE A 141 -3.40 -1.19 7.94
C ILE A 141 -4.01 -1.19 9.35
N SER A 142 -4.41 -2.38 9.82
CA SER A 142 -5.03 -2.56 11.14
C SER A 142 -4.19 -3.43 12.07
N GLY A 143 -3.05 -3.91 11.63
CA GLY A 143 -2.11 -4.71 12.41
C GLY A 143 -0.86 -5.01 11.60
N GLY A 144 0.08 -5.69 12.23
CA GLY A 144 1.38 -6.03 11.66
C GLY A 144 2.49 -5.17 12.24
N ASP A 145 3.72 -5.70 12.11
CA ASP A 145 4.98 -5.05 12.44
C ASP A 145 5.70 -4.76 11.13
N ILE A 146 5.77 -3.48 10.74
CA ILE A 146 6.08 -3.07 9.37
C ILE A 146 7.25 -2.08 9.38
N ASP A 147 8.43 -2.55 9.01
CA ASP A 147 9.61 -1.73 8.76
C ASP A 147 9.72 -1.38 7.27
N ILE A 148 9.83 -0.08 6.96
CA ILE A 148 9.91 0.44 5.59
C ILE A 148 11.13 1.34 5.43
N ALA A 149 11.88 1.12 4.33
CA ALA A 149 12.82 2.06 3.76
C ALA A 149 12.55 2.17 2.26
N THR A 150 12.29 3.37 1.77
CA THR A 150 11.83 3.55 0.39
C THR A 150 12.47 4.78 -0.26
N GLY A 151 12.37 4.87 -1.57
CA GLY A 151 12.84 6.00 -2.36
C GLY A 151 11.76 7.03 -2.63
N ASP A 152 10.50 6.65 -2.49
CA ASP A 152 9.33 7.52 -2.63
C ASP A 152 8.49 7.41 -1.34
N ASP A 153 7.21 7.11 -1.39
CA ASP A 153 6.36 7.16 -0.20
C ASP A 153 6.43 5.88 0.64
N GLY A 154 6.42 6.06 1.96
CA GLY A 154 6.34 4.91 2.86
C GLY A 154 5.06 4.13 2.65
N VAL A 155 3.92 4.79 2.74
CA VAL A 155 2.58 4.23 2.49
C VAL A 155 1.73 5.22 1.70
N HIS A 156 1.28 4.82 0.51
CA HIS A 156 0.49 5.65 -0.40
C HIS A 156 -0.84 5.00 -0.78
N GLY A 157 -1.93 5.76 -0.63
CA GLY A 157 -3.24 5.41 -1.18
C GLY A 157 -3.83 6.55 -1.97
N ASP A 158 -4.04 6.42 -3.28
CA ASP A 158 -4.54 7.53 -4.11
C ASP A 158 -5.78 8.23 -3.52
N SER A 159 -6.64 7.50 -2.83
CA SER A 159 -7.89 8.03 -2.28
C SER A 159 -7.94 8.04 -0.76
N TYR A 160 -7.68 6.90 -0.14
CA TYR A 160 -7.81 6.74 1.31
C TYR A 160 -6.64 5.98 1.93
N LEU A 161 -6.20 6.43 3.08
CA LEU A 161 -5.32 5.69 3.97
C LEU A 161 -5.96 5.59 5.37
N TYR A 162 -6.09 4.35 5.86
CA TYR A 162 -6.57 4.06 7.21
C TYR A 162 -5.49 3.32 8.00
N ILE A 163 -5.06 3.89 9.12
CA ILE A 163 -4.18 3.25 10.11
C ILE A 163 -4.97 3.11 11.39
N THR A 164 -5.20 1.86 11.83
CA THR A 164 -6.10 1.58 12.96
C THR A 164 -5.49 0.55 13.92
N ASP A 165 -6.12 0.33 15.02
CA ASP A 165 -5.91 -0.76 15.98
C ASP A 165 -4.46 -0.96 16.44
N ASN A 166 -3.83 -2.06 16.03
CA ASN A 166 -2.52 -2.49 16.51
C ASN A 166 -1.44 -2.44 15.39
N ALA A 167 -1.61 -1.61 14.38
CA ALA A 167 -0.57 -1.39 13.38
C ALA A 167 0.67 -0.80 14.05
N ASP A 168 1.85 -1.40 13.85
CA ASP A 168 3.16 -0.84 14.22
C ASP A 168 3.94 -0.59 12.93
N ILE A 169 4.01 0.67 12.51
CA ILE A 169 4.61 1.09 11.25
C ILE A 169 5.83 1.95 11.55
N ASN A 170 6.96 1.58 11.00
CA ASN A 170 8.23 2.26 11.18
C ASN A 170 8.84 2.58 9.82
N ILE A 171 8.63 3.80 9.33
CA ILE A 171 9.20 4.29 8.09
C ILE A 171 10.52 4.96 8.44
N THR A 172 11.61 4.26 8.16
CA THR A 172 12.97 4.69 8.52
C THR A 172 13.61 5.59 7.49
N LYS A 173 13.01 5.64 6.30
CA LYS A 173 13.44 6.44 5.16
C LYS A 173 12.36 6.49 4.10
N SER A 174 12.03 7.69 3.62
CA SER A 174 11.08 7.92 2.52
C SER A 174 11.29 9.33 1.93
N TYR A 175 10.67 9.61 0.79
CA TYR A 175 10.48 10.97 0.31
C TYR A 175 9.34 11.58 1.12
N GLU A 176 8.11 11.06 1.02
CA GLU A 176 7.03 11.34 1.95
C GLU A 176 6.76 10.14 2.86
N GLY A 177 6.29 10.41 4.07
CA GLY A 177 6.03 9.34 5.03
C GLY A 177 4.80 8.54 4.67
N ILE A 178 3.65 9.19 4.72
CA ILE A 178 2.35 8.64 4.35
C ILE A 178 1.59 9.64 3.49
N GLU A 179 0.95 9.16 2.41
CA GLU A 179 0.22 10.00 1.47
C GLU A 179 -1.15 9.42 1.14
N ALA A 180 -2.16 10.28 1.07
CA ALA A 180 -3.46 10.01 0.45
C ALA A 180 -4.30 11.28 0.35
N ALA A 181 -5.29 11.32 -0.54
CA ALA A 181 -6.27 12.40 -0.53
C ALA A 181 -6.99 12.52 0.83
N LYS A 182 -7.21 11.38 1.52
CA LYS A 182 -7.78 11.37 2.89
C LYS A 182 -7.06 10.36 3.78
N ILE A 183 -6.46 10.85 4.85
CA ILE A 183 -5.70 10.07 5.83
C ILE A 183 -6.46 10.01 7.15
N TYR A 184 -6.61 8.81 7.68
CA TYR A 184 -7.23 8.53 8.98
C TYR A 184 -6.28 7.70 9.85
N VAL A 185 -5.70 8.33 10.88
CA VAL A 185 -4.90 7.65 11.90
C VAL A 185 -5.75 7.53 13.17
N GLN A 186 -6.28 6.34 13.40
CA GLN A 186 -7.26 6.07 14.46
C GLN A 186 -6.74 5.12 15.54
N GLY A 187 -5.52 4.57 15.36
CA GLY A 187 -4.89 3.66 16.31
C GLY A 187 -3.46 3.34 15.92
N GLY A 188 -2.90 2.33 16.59
CA GLY A 188 -1.57 1.83 16.30
C GLY A 188 -0.43 2.76 16.70
N LYS A 189 0.74 2.49 16.15
CA LYS A 189 1.94 3.30 16.29
C LYS A 189 2.56 3.50 14.91
N THR A 190 2.79 4.73 14.53
CA THR A 190 3.43 5.09 13.27
C THR A 190 4.60 6.04 13.55
N CYS A 191 5.80 5.60 13.18
CA CYS A 191 7.02 6.40 13.24
C CYS A 191 7.50 6.66 11.82
N ILE A 192 7.80 7.91 11.51
CA ILE A 192 8.14 8.37 10.15
C ILE A 192 9.44 9.17 10.18
N VAL A 193 10.33 8.85 9.25
CA VAL A 193 11.47 9.67 8.86
C VAL A 193 11.39 9.93 7.36
N SER A 194 11.18 11.19 6.96
CA SER A 194 11.00 11.61 5.57
C SER A 194 11.92 12.78 5.19
N ILE A 195 12.18 12.92 3.89
CA ILE A 195 12.98 14.01 3.31
C ILE A 195 12.09 15.21 2.97
N ASP A 196 10.85 14.97 2.63
CA ASP A 196 9.81 15.97 2.42
C ASP A 196 8.80 15.85 3.53
N ASP A 197 7.53 15.64 3.25
CA ASP A 197 6.48 15.69 4.27
C ASP A 197 6.33 14.39 5.07
N GLY A 198 5.98 14.52 6.33
CA GLY A 198 5.70 13.38 7.19
C GLY A 198 4.38 12.70 6.86
N ALA A 199 3.33 13.50 6.71
CA ALA A 199 2.02 13.06 6.25
C ALA A 199 1.47 14.11 5.27
N ASN A 200 1.35 13.71 4.01
CA ASN A 200 0.86 14.54 2.92
C ASN A 200 -0.59 14.16 2.61
N ALA A 201 -1.54 15.04 3.00
CA ALA A 201 -2.94 14.88 2.65
C ALA A 201 -3.22 15.60 1.34
N ALA A 202 -2.71 15.06 0.25
CA ALA A 202 -2.79 15.63 -1.08
C ALA A 202 -3.45 14.67 -2.07
N GLY A 203 -3.97 15.21 -3.15
CA GLY A 203 -4.52 14.43 -4.25
C GLY A 203 -5.83 14.98 -4.78
N ASP A 204 -6.35 14.28 -5.78
CA ASP A 204 -7.66 14.56 -6.37
C ASP A 204 -8.80 14.11 -5.43
N GLU A 205 -10.02 14.53 -5.74
CA GLU A 205 -11.19 13.99 -5.04
C GLU A 205 -11.19 12.46 -5.13
N PRO A 206 -11.45 11.75 -4.01
CA PRO A 206 -11.47 10.29 -4.00
C PRO A 206 -12.28 9.70 -5.15
N LYS A 207 -11.73 8.73 -5.84
CA LYS A 207 -12.37 8.11 -7.02
C LYS A 207 -13.77 7.62 -6.67
N GLU A 208 -14.72 7.77 -7.60
CA GLU A 208 -16.14 7.39 -7.40
C GLU A 208 -16.33 5.93 -6.94
N ASN A 209 -15.38 5.07 -7.27
CA ASN A 209 -15.35 3.66 -6.86
C ASN A 209 -14.37 3.38 -5.72
N ALA A 210 -13.94 4.42 -4.99
CA ALA A 210 -13.04 4.23 -3.87
C ALA A 210 -13.68 3.34 -2.81
N ILE A 211 -12.94 2.34 -2.35
CA ILE A 211 -13.37 1.47 -1.27
C ILE A 211 -13.26 2.28 0.02
N THR A 212 -14.39 2.87 0.41
CA THR A 212 -14.53 3.47 1.74
C THR A 212 -14.83 2.34 2.72
N LEU A 213 -14.17 2.35 3.87
CA LEU A 213 -14.64 1.54 4.98
C LEU A 213 -15.99 2.14 5.44
N SER A 214 -17.04 1.33 5.44
CA SER A 214 -18.32 1.77 5.97
C SER A 214 -18.19 2.08 7.46
N SER A 215 -19.09 2.91 7.99
CA SER A 215 -19.16 3.15 9.43
C SER A 215 -19.32 1.85 10.24
N ASP A 216 -19.86 0.80 9.64
CA ASP A 216 -20.03 -0.51 10.25
C ASP A 216 -18.72 -1.31 10.21
N ASP A 217 -17.93 -1.20 9.14
CA ASP A 217 -16.58 -1.77 9.06
C ASP A 217 -15.61 -1.07 10.03
N ILE A 218 -15.75 0.26 10.20
CA ILE A 218 -15.01 1.03 11.20
C ILE A 218 -15.50 0.68 12.63
N ALA A 219 -16.79 0.45 12.82
CA ALA A 219 -17.38 0.10 14.12
C ALA A 219 -17.04 -1.33 14.57
N GLU A 220 -16.83 -2.26 13.65
CA GLU A 220 -16.33 -3.61 13.98
C GLU A 220 -14.89 -3.57 14.52
N PHE A 221 -14.15 -2.48 14.20
CA PHE A 221 -12.78 -2.23 14.65
C PHE A 221 -12.68 -1.22 15.81
N ALA A 222 -13.72 -0.42 16.08
CA ALA A 222 -13.82 0.36 17.28
C ALA A 222 -14.32 -0.57 18.40
N GLY A 223 -13.43 -0.97 19.32
CA GLY A 223 -13.84 -1.71 20.52
C GLY A 223 -14.99 -0.99 21.26
N PRO A 224 -15.62 -1.58 22.30
CA PRO A 224 -16.87 -1.13 22.89
C PRO A 224 -16.77 0.28 23.50
N GLY A 225 -16.87 1.29 22.65
CA GLY A 225 -16.76 2.71 22.94
C GLY A 225 -17.14 3.56 21.74
N GLY A 226 -17.95 3.02 20.83
CA GLY A 226 -18.33 3.63 19.57
C GLY A 226 -18.81 5.07 19.71
N PHE A 227 -18.23 5.97 18.90
CA PHE A 227 -18.72 7.33 18.73
C PHE A 227 -19.99 7.28 17.89
N GLY A 228 -21.10 7.59 18.53
CA GLY A 228 -22.41 7.70 17.90
C GLY A 228 -22.40 8.76 16.82
N GLY A 229 -22.90 8.39 15.65
CA GLY A 229 -23.07 9.26 14.49
C GLY A 229 -23.88 10.51 14.82
N GLY A 230 -23.25 11.65 14.65
CA GLY A 230 -23.87 12.95 14.57
C GLY A 230 -23.38 13.61 13.30
N GLY A 231 -24.26 13.66 12.30
CA GLY A 231 -23.98 14.44 11.10
C GLY A 231 -23.71 15.88 11.47
N ASN A 232 -22.49 16.32 11.29
CA ASN A 232 -22.15 17.73 11.37
C ASN A 232 -21.42 18.11 10.09
N GLN A 233 -22.04 18.99 9.34
CA GLN A 233 -21.39 19.68 8.24
C GLN A 233 -20.19 20.43 8.82
N GLY A 234 -18.99 20.09 8.37
CA GLY A 234 -17.80 20.85 8.69
C GLY A 234 -17.95 22.32 8.28
N PRO A 235 -17.13 23.22 8.85
CA PRO A 235 -17.19 24.64 8.50
C PRO A 235 -16.92 24.82 7.02
N ASN A 236 -17.88 25.47 6.34
CA ASN A 236 -17.75 25.88 4.96
C ASN A 236 -16.67 26.96 4.83
N TRP A 237 -15.48 26.57 4.44
CA TRP A 237 -14.46 27.51 4.00
C TRP A 237 -14.72 27.80 2.52
N GLY A 238 -15.50 28.87 2.28
CA GLY A 238 -15.79 29.32 0.94
C GLY A 238 -14.53 29.82 0.22
N GLY A 239 -14.24 29.22 -0.91
CA GLY A 239 -13.25 29.62 -1.89
C GLY A 239 -13.37 28.65 -3.06
N GLU A 240 -13.97 29.10 -4.17
CA GLU A 240 -13.94 28.35 -5.44
C GLU A 240 -12.54 28.47 -6.04
N ASP A 241 -11.67 27.49 -5.78
CA ASP A 241 -10.51 27.20 -6.60
C ASP A 241 -10.35 25.69 -6.70
N SER A 242 -9.87 25.22 -7.84
CA SER A 242 -9.64 23.81 -8.19
C SER A 242 -8.95 23.08 -7.04
N SER A 243 -9.74 22.46 -6.19
CA SER A 243 -9.33 22.01 -4.87
C SER A 243 -8.63 20.67 -4.94
N SER A 244 -7.40 20.63 -4.50
CA SER A 244 -6.87 19.42 -3.88
C SER A 244 -7.70 19.16 -2.62
N TYR A 245 -8.30 17.97 -2.50
CA TYR A 245 -9.08 17.58 -1.33
C TYR A 245 -8.17 16.87 -0.32
N GLY A 246 -7.31 17.63 0.38
CA GLY A 246 -6.55 17.10 1.48
C GLY A 246 -7.41 16.97 2.74
N TYR A 247 -7.41 15.82 3.39
CA TYR A 247 -8.03 15.64 4.69
C TYR A 247 -7.19 14.69 5.56
N LEU A 248 -6.76 15.17 6.70
CA LEU A 248 -6.06 14.39 7.71
C LEU A 248 -6.84 14.37 9.03
N GLU A 249 -7.11 13.19 9.56
CA GLU A 249 -7.67 12.97 10.89
C GLU A 249 -6.75 12.09 11.73
N VAL A 250 -6.32 12.59 12.88
CA VAL A 250 -5.61 11.81 13.89
C VAL A 250 -6.49 11.77 15.13
N SER A 251 -7.17 10.64 15.34
CA SER A 251 -8.11 10.47 16.48
C SER A 251 -7.65 9.41 17.48
N GLY A 252 -6.55 8.69 17.21
CA GLY A 252 -5.97 7.71 18.11
C GLY A 252 -4.56 7.30 17.76
N GLY A 253 -3.96 6.43 18.58
CA GLY A 253 -2.63 5.89 18.37
C GLY A 253 -1.49 6.84 18.75
N LEU A 254 -0.29 6.49 18.28
CA LEU A 254 0.94 7.28 18.37
C LEU A 254 1.42 7.58 16.95
N LEU A 255 1.52 8.84 16.60
CA LEU A 255 2.14 9.31 15.36
C LEU A 255 3.37 10.15 15.74
N TYR A 256 4.56 9.69 15.32
CA TYR A 256 5.82 10.38 15.47
C TYR A 256 6.40 10.67 14.09
N ILE A 257 6.73 11.92 13.84
CA ILE A 257 7.24 12.37 12.54
C ILE A 257 8.55 13.12 12.74
N GLU A 258 9.56 12.78 11.93
CA GLU A 258 10.79 13.52 11.70
C GLU A 258 10.88 13.77 10.20
N ALA A 259 10.55 14.97 9.77
CA ALA A 259 10.48 15.38 8.37
C ALA A 259 11.43 16.57 8.12
N GLU A 260 12.06 16.63 6.93
CA GLU A 260 12.83 17.81 6.51
C GLU A 260 11.92 18.89 5.89
N GLY A 261 10.77 18.49 5.29
CA GLY A 261 9.68 19.35 4.86
C GLY A 261 8.68 19.61 5.99
N ASP A 262 7.39 19.54 5.69
CA ASP A 262 6.35 19.74 6.69
C ASP A 262 6.02 18.46 7.46
N GLY A 263 5.67 18.55 8.73
CA GLY A 263 5.17 17.39 9.49
C GLY A 263 3.83 16.91 8.93
N PHE A 264 3.00 17.86 8.49
CA PHE A 264 1.71 17.65 7.83
C PHE A 264 1.54 18.70 6.73
N ASP A 265 1.20 18.27 5.51
CA ASP A 265 0.77 19.12 4.41
C ASP A 265 -0.64 18.78 3.94
#